data_379aef582cb9cddb1b0ee5916bcb792e
#
_entry.id   379aef582cb9cddb1b0ee5916bcb792e
#
_cell.length_a   1.000
_cell.length_b   1.000
_cell.length_c   1.000
_cell.angle_alpha   90.00
_cell.angle_beta   90.00
_cell.angle_gamma   90.00
#
_symmetry.space_group_name_H-M   'P 1'
#
loop_
_entity.id
_entity.type
_entity.pdbx_description
1 polymer ?
#
loop_
_entity_poly.entity_id
_entity_poly.type
_entity_poly.pdbx_seq_one_letter_code
_entity_poly.pdbx_strand_id
1 'polypeptide(L)'
;ETIIPTGMFTLRAGDKIYLTASARDLESFFRKLNLFKAKASNVMIVGASRMTYYLVKELQDIQKRVTVIDSDAARCQEMSEKFPGVLVIHGDGADAELLSEERITEMDAFVALTGLDETNIILAMYASQMNSCKVVAKINRSSFADLATAKGMVDSVVSTASVTSESIAMYVRAMQNSFESENIKTLHRLVGGRVE
;
A
#
# COMPACT_ATOMS: atom_id res chain seq x y z
N GLU A 1 5.60 -23.98 7.86
CA GLU A 1 4.38 -24.80 7.77
C GLU A 1 3.17 -23.88 7.87
N THR A 2 2.14 -24.11 7.03
CA THR A 2 0.89 -23.34 7.08
C THR A 2 -0.18 -24.24 7.68
N ILE A 3 -0.83 -23.77 8.74
CA ILE A 3 -1.83 -24.54 9.49
C ILE A 3 -3.14 -23.75 9.49
N ILE A 4 -4.26 -24.42 9.20
CA ILE A 4 -5.59 -23.87 9.44
C ILE A 4 -5.93 -24.19 10.90
N PRO A 5 -6.00 -23.17 11.79
CA PRO A 5 -6.14 -23.43 13.22
C PRO A 5 -7.56 -23.91 13.56
N THR A 6 -7.63 -24.84 14.50
CA THR A 6 -8.89 -25.22 15.15
C THR A 6 -9.06 -24.43 16.45
N GLY A 7 -10.24 -24.51 17.09
CA GLY A 7 -10.47 -23.83 18.38
C GLY A 7 -9.54 -24.25 19.53
N MET A 8 -8.80 -25.36 19.37
CA MET A 8 -7.82 -25.85 20.35
C MET A 8 -6.38 -25.42 20.03
N PHE A 9 -6.16 -24.69 18.91
CA PHE A 9 -4.83 -24.25 18.53
C PHE A 9 -4.36 -23.08 19.39
N THR A 10 -3.14 -23.16 19.90
CA THR A 10 -2.54 -22.09 20.71
C THR A 10 -1.55 -21.30 19.88
N LEU A 11 -1.81 -20.00 19.73
CA LEU A 11 -0.90 -19.06 19.06
C LEU A 11 0.33 -18.79 19.93
N ARG A 12 1.49 -18.66 19.29
CA ARG A 12 2.77 -18.35 19.96
C ARG A 12 3.32 -17.03 19.47
N ALA A 13 4.13 -16.39 20.29
CA ALA A 13 4.86 -15.19 19.87
C ALA A 13 5.74 -15.49 18.66
N GLY A 14 5.63 -14.65 17.62
CA GLY A 14 6.33 -14.85 16.34
C GLY A 14 5.51 -15.54 15.24
N ASP A 15 4.33 -16.09 15.57
CA ASP A 15 3.44 -16.65 14.56
C ASP A 15 2.91 -15.56 13.62
N LYS A 16 2.89 -15.87 12.32
CA LYS A 16 2.22 -15.01 11.32
C LYS A 16 0.81 -15.51 11.10
N ILE A 17 -0.16 -14.62 11.33
CA ILE A 17 -1.58 -14.92 11.21
C ILE A 17 -2.12 -14.27 9.96
N TYR A 18 -2.85 -15.03 9.15
CA TYR A 18 -3.60 -14.54 8.00
C TYR A 18 -5.08 -14.60 8.33
N LEU A 19 -5.74 -13.47 8.17
CA LEU A 19 -7.17 -13.32 8.45
C LEU A 19 -7.91 -12.91 7.19
N THR A 20 -9.04 -13.54 6.94
CA THR A 20 -9.98 -13.13 5.90
C THR A 20 -11.37 -12.97 6.51
N ALA A 21 -11.96 -11.80 6.28
CA ALA A 21 -13.32 -11.48 6.69
C ALA A 21 -13.79 -10.23 5.94
N SER A 22 -15.02 -9.79 6.16
CA SER A 22 -15.47 -8.49 5.65
C SER A 22 -14.61 -7.36 6.26
N ALA A 23 -14.45 -6.24 5.53
CA ALA A 23 -13.70 -5.07 6.05
C ALA A 23 -14.23 -4.60 7.41
N ARG A 24 -15.56 -4.66 7.61
CA ARG A 24 -16.22 -4.27 8.86
C ARG A 24 -15.87 -5.22 10.03
N ASP A 25 -15.83 -6.51 9.75
CA ASP A 25 -15.52 -7.51 10.78
C ASP A 25 -14.05 -7.47 11.17
N LEU A 26 -13.15 -7.28 10.19
CA LEU A 26 -11.72 -7.05 10.43
C LEU A 26 -11.50 -5.78 11.26
N GLU A 27 -12.17 -4.67 10.93
CA GLU A 27 -12.08 -3.44 11.72
C GLU A 27 -12.53 -3.68 13.17
N SER A 28 -13.67 -4.35 13.37
CA SER A 28 -14.19 -4.69 14.70
C SER A 28 -13.20 -5.57 15.47
N PHE A 29 -12.63 -6.57 14.82
CA PHE A 29 -11.65 -7.49 15.41
C PHE A 29 -10.39 -6.75 15.87
N PHE A 30 -9.79 -5.92 15.00
CA PHE A 30 -8.59 -5.16 15.33
C PHE A 30 -8.83 -4.10 16.43
N ARG A 31 -10.02 -3.49 16.47
CA ARG A 31 -10.40 -2.60 17.58
C ARG A 31 -10.42 -3.32 18.91
N LYS A 32 -11.00 -4.52 18.97
CA LYS A 32 -11.06 -5.33 20.20
C LYS A 32 -9.68 -5.75 20.71
N LEU A 33 -8.73 -5.92 19.81
CA LEU A 33 -7.35 -6.25 20.14
C LEU A 33 -6.47 -5.04 20.45
N ASN A 34 -7.01 -3.80 20.42
CA ASN A 34 -6.23 -2.56 20.51
C ASN A 34 -5.09 -2.47 19.47
N LEU A 35 -5.21 -3.18 18.35
CA LEU A 35 -4.25 -3.17 17.25
C LEU A 35 -4.57 -2.12 16.18
N PHE A 36 -5.64 -1.37 16.37
CA PHE A 36 -6.02 -0.30 15.45
C PHE A 36 -5.09 0.89 15.66
N LYS A 37 -4.07 1.02 14.83
CA LYS A 37 -3.34 2.27 14.70
C LYS A 37 -4.30 3.35 14.18
N ALA A 38 -4.12 4.60 14.60
CA ALA A 38 -4.91 5.72 14.12
C ALA A 38 -5.02 5.69 12.59
N LYS A 39 -6.20 6.02 12.04
CA LYS A 39 -6.38 6.10 10.57
C LYS A 39 -5.36 7.10 10.04
N ALA A 40 -4.58 6.70 9.03
CA ALA A 40 -3.68 7.62 8.36
C ALA A 40 -4.44 8.87 7.92
N SER A 41 -4.00 10.04 8.35
CA SER A 41 -4.61 11.34 8.04
C SER A 41 -3.74 12.14 7.09
N ASN A 42 -2.41 12.02 7.24
CA ASN A 42 -1.41 12.72 6.47
C ASN A 42 -0.66 11.71 5.60
N VAL A 43 -0.67 11.91 4.30
CA VAL A 43 -0.03 11.01 3.33
C VAL A 43 0.94 11.80 2.47
N MET A 44 2.21 11.41 2.46
CA MET A 44 3.21 11.91 1.55
C MET A 44 3.41 10.95 0.38
N ILE A 45 3.40 11.46 -0.84
CA ILE A 45 3.57 10.68 -2.08
C ILE A 45 4.74 11.27 -2.86
N VAL A 46 5.72 10.46 -3.21
CA VAL A 46 6.82 10.85 -4.08
C VAL A 46 6.60 10.26 -5.47
N GLY A 47 6.48 11.14 -6.46
CA GLY A 47 6.21 10.81 -7.86
C GLY A 47 4.79 11.18 -8.29
N ALA A 48 4.63 12.21 -9.13
CA ALA A 48 3.35 12.67 -9.70
C ALA A 48 2.99 11.87 -10.97
N SER A 49 2.86 10.56 -10.81
CA SER A 49 2.54 9.64 -11.90
C SER A 49 1.03 9.52 -12.13
N ARG A 50 0.63 8.82 -13.20
CA ARG A 50 -0.80 8.49 -13.42
C ARG A 50 -1.39 7.71 -12.24
N MET A 51 -0.61 6.86 -11.58
CA MET A 51 -1.05 6.14 -10.38
C MET A 51 -1.32 7.11 -9.23
N THR A 52 -0.47 8.10 -9.05
CA THR A 52 -0.63 9.15 -8.05
C THR A 52 -1.92 9.94 -8.29
N TYR A 53 -2.25 10.24 -9.53
CA TYR A 53 -3.51 10.92 -9.88
C TYR A 53 -4.74 10.18 -9.33
N TYR A 54 -4.83 8.87 -9.58
CA TYR A 54 -5.96 8.07 -9.09
C TYR A 54 -5.92 7.90 -7.57
N LEU A 55 -4.74 7.71 -7.00
CA LEU A 55 -4.59 7.58 -5.54
C LEU A 55 -5.01 8.85 -4.81
N VAL A 56 -4.59 10.02 -5.30
CA VAL A 56 -4.96 11.32 -4.74
C VAL A 56 -6.48 11.51 -4.75
N LYS A 57 -7.13 11.16 -5.86
CA LYS A 57 -8.59 11.24 -5.98
C LYS A 57 -9.27 10.42 -4.88
N GLU A 58 -8.91 9.17 -4.73
CA GLU A 58 -9.47 8.28 -3.69
C GLU A 58 -9.17 8.79 -2.27
N LEU A 59 -7.96 9.32 -2.03
CA LEU A 59 -7.58 9.86 -0.72
C LEU A 59 -8.35 11.14 -0.37
N GLN A 60 -8.65 12.00 -1.35
CA GLN A 60 -9.48 13.18 -1.13
C GLN A 60 -10.94 12.81 -0.83
N ASP A 61 -11.50 11.80 -1.50
CA ASP A 61 -12.86 11.33 -1.25
C ASP A 61 -13.05 10.86 0.21
N ILE A 62 -11.98 10.39 0.85
CA ILE A 62 -11.95 10.00 2.27
C ILE A 62 -11.30 11.06 3.17
N GLN A 63 -11.20 12.31 2.69
CA GLN A 63 -10.73 13.47 3.44
C GLN A 63 -9.32 13.34 4.05
N LYS A 64 -8.36 12.80 3.29
CA LYS A 64 -6.96 12.75 3.68
C LYS A 64 -6.20 13.99 3.25
N ARG A 65 -5.26 14.43 4.07
CA ARG A 65 -4.28 15.45 3.68
C ARG A 65 -3.17 14.79 2.89
N VAL A 66 -2.93 15.28 1.68
CA VAL A 66 -1.98 14.69 0.76
C VAL A 66 -0.93 15.73 0.37
N THR A 67 0.34 15.34 0.48
CA THR A 67 1.48 16.05 -0.07
C THR A 67 2.05 15.23 -1.21
N VAL A 68 2.24 15.82 -2.39
CA VAL A 68 2.83 15.18 -3.55
C VAL A 68 4.14 15.90 -3.90
N ILE A 69 5.22 15.16 -4.10
CA ILE A 69 6.53 15.68 -4.47
C ILE A 69 6.93 15.05 -5.81
N ASP A 70 7.32 15.86 -6.79
CA ASP A 70 7.87 15.39 -8.07
C ASP A 70 8.90 16.38 -8.61
N SER A 71 9.90 15.89 -9.31
CA SER A 71 10.94 16.70 -9.93
C SER A 71 10.53 17.32 -11.28
N ASP A 72 9.40 16.91 -11.86
CA ASP A 72 8.86 17.41 -13.11
C ASP A 72 7.86 18.55 -12.85
N ALA A 73 8.26 19.76 -13.17
CA ALA A 73 7.45 20.97 -12.98
C ALA A 73 6.09 20.90 -13.70
N ALA A 74 6.04 20.31 -14.90
CA ALA A 74 4.79 20.21 -15.68
C ALA A 74 3.81 19.26 -15.00
N ARG A 75 4.28 18.13 -14.44
CA ARG A 75 3.44 17.22 -13.68
C ARG A 75 2.96 17.83 -12.37
N CYS A 76 3.82 18.60 -11.70
CA CYS A 76 3.44 19.33 -10.49
C CYS A 76 2.33 20.33 -10.79
N GLN A 77 2.47 21.10 -11.87
CA GLN A 77 1.44 22.06 -12.30
C GLN A 77 0.13 21.36 -12.61
N GLU A 78 0.16 20.30 -13.44
CA GLU A 78 -1.05 19.53 -13.79
C GLU A 78 -1.75 18.98 -12.54
N MET A 79 -0.99 18.45 -11.60
CA MET A 79 -1.52 17.90 -10.35
C MET A 79 -2.15 18.98 -9.48
N SER A 80 -1.50 20.13 -9.33
CA SER A 80 -1.98 21.28 -8.56
C SER A 80 -3.28 21.86 -9.15
N GLU A 81 -3.36 21.97 -10.47
CA GLU A 81 -4.57 22.45 -11.16
C GLU A 81 -5.77 21.50 -10.97
N LYS A 82 -5.52 20.17 -11.01
CA LYS A 82 -6.58 19.16 -10.87
C LYS A 82 -7.02 18.91 -9.44
N PHE A 83 -6.14 19.13 -8.47
CA PHE A 83 -6.39 18.84 -7.05
C PHE A 83 -6.05 20.04 -6.15
N PRO A 84 -6.88 21.09 -6.14
CA PRO A 84 -6.58 22.33 -5.39
C PRO A 84 -6.41 22.13 -3.87
N GLY A 85 -6.87 21.00 -3.32
CA GLY A 85 -6.73 20.67 -1.89
C GLY A 85 -5.49 19.85 -1.54
N VAL A 86 -4.59 19.62 -2.50
CA VAL A 86 -3.36 18.86 -2.34
C VAL A 86 -2.17 19.80 -2.32
N LEU A 87 -1.26 19.60 -1.37
CA LEU A 87 0.03 20.29 -1.38
C LEU A 87 0.93 19.61 -2.43
N VAL A 88 1.25 20.33 -3.49
CA VAL A 88 2.14 19.82 -4.55
C VAL A 88 3.44 20.60 -4.54
N ILE A 89 4.55 19.88 -4.47
CA ILE A 89 5.89 20.43 -4.32
C ILE A 89 6.71 20.00 -5.53
N HIS A 90 7.28 20.97 -6.22
CA HIS A 90 8.26 20.74 -7.26
C HIS A 90 9.65 20.60 -6.62
N GLY A 91 10.21 19.40 -6.61
CA GLY A 91 11.51 19.11 -6.01
C GLY A 91 11.94 17.66 -6.19
N ASP A 92 13.19 17.40 -5.86
CA ASP A 92 13.72 16.04 -5.88
C ASP A 92 13.27 15.30 -4.60
N GLY A 93 12.41 14.30 -4.78
CA GLY A 93 11.96 13.47 -3.67
C GLY A 93 13.04 12.60 -3.03
N ALA A 94 14.25 12.53 -3.60
CA ALA A 94 15.41 11.89 -2.99
C ALA A 94 16.23 12.85 -2.12
N ASP A 95 15.89 14.13 -2.10
CA ASP A 95 16.52 15.12 -1.25
C ASP A 95 15.99 15.01 0.20
N ALA A 96 16.87 14.62 1.09
CA ALA A 96 16.56 14.43 2.51
C ALA A 96 16.20 15.74 3.23
N GLU A 97 16.78 16.89 2.81
CA GLU A 97 16.47 18.19 3.38
C GLU A 97 15.03 18.58 3.01
N LEU A 98 14.67 18.45 1.75
CA LEU A 98 13.30 18.69 1.27
C LEU A 98 12.28 17.81 2.00
N LEU A 99 12.54 16.52 2.14
CA LEU A 99 11.64 15.61 2.86
C LEU A 99 11.48 16.00 4.34
N SER A 100 12.56 16.50 4.96
CA SER A 100 12.54 16.98 6.35
C SER A 100 11.75 18.27 6.48
N GLU A 101 11.96 19.25 5.58
CA GLU A 101 11.20 20.51 5.54
C GLU A 101 9.70 20.24 5.37
N GLU A 102 9.34 19.26 4.56
CA GLU A 102 7.97 18.83 4.32
C GLU A 102 7.44 17.84 5.38
N ARG A 103 8.15 17.75 6.49
CA ARG A 103 7.71 17.04 7.71
C ARG A 103 7.43 15.55 7.51
N ILE A 104 8.33 14.85 6.84
CA ILE A 104 8.21 13.39 6.67
C ILE A 104 7.98 12.66 8.01
N THR A 105 8.51 13.19 9.11
CA THR A 105 8.37 12.63 10.47
C THR A 105 6.95 12.73 11.04
N GLU A 106 6.11 13.61 10.49
CA GLU A 106 4.72 13.80 10.92
C GLU A 106 3.70 13.05 10.01
N MET A 107 4.19 12.34 9.01
CA MET A 107 3.33 11.60 8.09
C MET A 107 2.87 10.27 8.69
N ASP A 108 1.62 9.93 8.47
CA ASP A 108 1.04 8.63 8.86
C ASP A 108 1.31 7.57 7.80
N ALA A 109 1.49 7.98 6.54
CA ALA A 109 1.85 7.11 5.44
C ALA A 109 2.80 7.80 4.45
N PHE A 110 3.73 7.03 3.91
CA PHE A 110 4.65 7.41 2.86
C PHE A 110 4.51 6.46 1.66
N VAL A 111 4.38 7.02 0.45
CA VAL A 111 4.14 6.25 -0.77
C VAL A 111 5.13 6.64 -1.84
N ALA A 112 6.01 5.72 -2.25
CA ALA A 112 6.98 5.93 -3.31
C ALA A 112 6.44 5.39 -4.66
N LEU A 113 6.12 6.30 -5.59
CA LEU A 113 5.50 6.02 -6.90
C LEU A 113 6.29 6.59 -8.07
N THR A 114 7.61 6.73 -7.94
CA THR A 114 8.46 7.20 -9.03
C THR A 114 8.54 6.21 -10.19
N GLY A 115 9.24 6.59 -11.26
CA GLY A 115 9.47 5.72 -12.43
C GLY A 115 10.46 4.57 -12.18
N LEU A 116 11.26 4.63 -11.12
CA LEU A 116 12.39 3.72 -10.87
C LEU A 116 12.18 2.90 -9.60
N ASP A 117 12.23 1.58 -9.72
CA ASP A 117 12.05 0.65 -8.60
C ASP A 117 13.12 0.86 -7.52
N GLU A 118 14.38 1.09 -7.91
CA GLU A 118 15.51 1.33 -7.03
C GLU A 118 15.28 2.59 -6.18
N THR A 119 14.87 3.67 -6.80
CA THR A 119 14.53 4.92 -6.12
C THR A 119 13.40 4.70 -5.13
N ASN A 120 12.35 3.99 -5.53
CA ASN A 120 11.22 3.71 -4.65
C ASN A 120 11.61 2.89 -3.41
N ILE A 121 12.55 1.93 -3.57
CA ILE A 121 13.08 1.15 -2.44
C ILE A 121 13.90 2.04 -1.49
N ILE A 122 14.79 2.87 -2.03
CA ILE A 122 15.64 3.76 -1.22
C ILE A 122 14.78 4.75 -0.45
N LEU A 123 13.81 5.38 -1.10
CA LEU A 123 12.85 6.30 -0.47
C LEU A 123 12.05 5.62 0.64
N ALA A 124 11.58 4.41 0.39
CA ALA A 124 10.83 3.63 1.37
C ALA A 124 11.69 3.28 2.59
N MET A 125 12.94 2.88 2.38
CA MET A 125 13.90 2.62 3.46
C MET A 125 14.16 3.88 4.28
N TYR A 126 14.38 5.02 3.63
CA TYR A 126 14.57 6.30 4.30
C TYR A 126 13.35 6.67 5.14
N ALA A 127 12.16 6.62 4.57
CA ALA A 127 10.92 6.94 5.29
C ALA A 127 10.70 6.03 6.51
N SER A 128 10.99 4.73 6.39
CA SER A 128 10.85 3.77 7.49
C SER A 128 11.83 4.02 8.64
N GLN A 129 12.99 4.64 8.36
CA GLN A 129 13.96 5.04 9.39
C GLN A 129 13.57 6.35 10.09
N MET A 130 12.96 7.28 9.36
CA MET A 130 12.59 8.59 9.89
C MET A 130 11.33 8.55 10.74
N ASN A 131 10.40 7.67 10.44
CA ASN A 131 9.11 7.59 11.12
C ASN A 131 8.56 6.16 11.11
N SER A 132 7.74 5.82 12.10
CA SER A 132 6.96 4.56 12.15
C SER A 132 5.70 4.62 11.28
N CYS A 133 5.71 5.39 10.20
CA CYS A 133 4.58 5.49 9.28
C CYS A 133 4.40 4.23 8.44
N LYS A 134 3.24 4.10 7.81
CA LYS A 134 2.99 3.04 6.83
C LYS A 134 3.74 3.35 5.53
N VAL A 135 4.64 2.47 5.13
CA VAL A 135 5.46 2.66 3.93
C VAL A 135 5.00 1.74 2.80
N VAL A 136 4.68 2.35 1.66
CA VAL A 136 4.26 1.66 0.43
C VAL A 136 5.19 2.03 -0.71
N ALA A 137 5.68 1.05 -1.46
CA ALA A 137 6.53 1.29 -2.62
C ALA A 137 6.01 0.57 -3.87
N LYS A 138 6.03 1.27 -5.00
CA LYS A 138 5.81 0.65 -6.30
C LYS A 138 7.10 -0.05 -6.75
N ILE A 139 7.05 -1.36 -6.92
CA ILE A 139 8.15 -2.18 -7.40
C ILE A 139 7.61 -3.13 -8.45
N ASN A 140 8.06 -2.97 -9.69
CA ASN A 140 7.56 -3.77 -10.82
C ASN A 140 8.37 -5.07 -11.00
N ARG A 141 9.65 -5.08 -10.64
CA ARG A 141 10.51 -6.26 -10.73
C ARG A 141 10.28 -7.19 -9.53
N SER A 142 9.82 -8.41 -9.79
CA SER A 142 9.48 -9.39 -8.74
C SER A 142 10.66 -9.69 -7.82
N SER A 143 11.87 -9.83 -8.36
CA SER A 143 13.09 -10.09 -7.57
C SER A 143 13.37 -8.97 -6.55
N PHE A 144 13.08 -7.72 -6.88
CA PHE A 144 13.24 -6.60 -5.96
C PHE A 144 12.09 -6.53 -4.95
N ALA A 145 10.88 -6.85 -5.38
CA ALA A 145 9.72 -6.93 -4.50
C ALA A 145 9.91 -7.98 -3.39
N ASP A 146 10.38 -9.17 -3.78
CA ASP A 146 10.66 -10.26 -2.85
C ASP A 146 11.75 -9.88 -1.85
N LEU A 147 12.83 -9.23 -2.31
CA LEU A 147 13.93 -8.78 -1.45
C LEU A 147 13.46 -7.70 -0.46
N ALA A 148 12.74 -6.69 -0.95
CA ALA A 148 12.25 -5.59 -0.13
C ALA A 148 11.30 -6.06 0.98
N THR A 149 10.41 -7.01 0.64
CA THR A 149 9.46 -7.60 1.58
C THR A 149 10.16 -8.53 2.58
N ALA A 150 11.06 -9.40 2.11
CA ALA A 150 11.77 -10.35 2.98
C ALA A 150 12.68 -9.66 4.02
N LYS A 151 13.23 -8.50 3.67
CA LYS A 151 14.08 -7.69 4.56
C LYS A 151 13.29 -6.70 5.41
N GLY A 152 11.97 -6.62 5.27
CA GLY A 152 11.15 -5.65 5.99
C GLY A 152 11.46 -4.19 5.65
N MET A 153 11.97 -3.94 4.44
CA MET A 153 12.34 -2.58 3.98
C MET A 153 11.10 -1.74 3.67
N VAL A 154 10.01 -2.40 3.35
CA VAL A 154 8.71 -1.77 3.04
C VAL A 154 7.60 -2.57 3.71
N ASP A 155 6.53 -1.91 4.11
CA ASP A 155 5.34 -2.57 4.66
C ASP A 155 4.49 -3.22 3.57
N SER A 156 4.44 -2.58 2.41
CA SER A 156 3.65 -3.06 1.27
C SER A 156 4.34 -2.73 -0.05
N VAL A 157 4.39 -3.71 -0.93
CA VAL A 157 4.83 -3.56 -2.31
C VAL A 157 3.62 -3.57 -3.22
N VAL A 158 3.58 -2.64 -4.16
CA VAL A 158 2.55 -2.57 -5.21
C VAL A 158 3.24 -2.73 -6.58
N SER A 159 2.84 -3.76 -7.32
CA SER A 159 3.21 -3.95 -8.71
C SER A 159 1.95 -3.81 -9.57
N THR A 160 1.98 -2.88 -10.52
CA THR A 160 0.83 -2.63 -11.41
C THR A 160 0.45 -3.89 -12.19
N ALA A 161 1.44 -4.61 -12.70
CA ALA A 161 1.22 -5.85 -13.46
C ALA A 161 0.59 -6.94 -12.59
N SER A 162 1.11 -7.15 -11.37
CA SER A 162 0.58 -8.17 -10.45
C SER A 162 -0.86 -7.87 -10.03
N VAL A 163 -1.14 -6.64 -9.59
CA VAL A 163 -2.48 -6.25 -9.17
C VAL A 163 -3.49 -6.39 -10.32
N THR A 164 -3.11 -5.97 -11.53
CA THR A 164 -3.98 -6.10 -12.71
C THR A 164 -4.22 -7.56 -13.08
N SER A 165 -3.18 -8.38 -13.13
CA SER A 165 -3.31 -9.80 -13.48
C SER A 165 -4.12 -10.59 -12.44
N GLU A 166 -3.93 -10.30 -11.15
CA GLU A 166 -4.71 -10.90 -10.08
C GLU A 166 -6.19 -10.49 -10.16
N SER A 167 -6.48 -9.22 -10.45
CA SER A 167 -7.85 -8.74 -10.64
C SER A 167 -8.54 -9.41 -11.82
N ILE A 168 -7.84 -9.57 -12.95
CA ILE A 168 -8.36 -10.27 -14.12
C ILE A 168 -8.58 -11.76 -13.80
N ALA A 169 -7.61 -12.41 -13.16
CA ALA A 169 -7.73 -13.80 -12.78
C ALA A 169 -8.89 -14.05 -11.81
N MET A 170 -9.11 -13.16 -10.84
CA MET A 170 -10.26 -13.18 -9.93
C MET A 170 -11.58 -13.08 -10.71
N TYR A 171 -11.66 -12.13 -11.64
CA TYR A 171 -12.86 -11.96 -12.47
C TYR A 171 -13.18 -13.20 -13.31
N VAL A 172 -12.17 -13.75 -13.99
CA VAL A 172 -12.35 -14.97 -14.80
C VAL A 172 -12.81 -16.16 -13.96
N ARG A 173 -12.22 -16.35 -12.77
CA ARG A 173 -12.63 -17.42 -11.85
C ARG A 173 -14.04 -17.22 -11.31
N ALA A 174 -14.38 -15.98 -10.94
CA ALA A 174 -15.75 -15.68 -10.50
C ALA A 174 -16.79 -16.01 -11.57
N MET A 175 -16.48 -15.74 -12.83
CA MET A 175 -17.34 -16.15 -13.94
C MET A 175 -17.42 -17.67 -14.13
N GLN A 176 -16.30 -18.39 -14.02
CA GLN A 176 -16.31 -19.85 -14.09
C GLN A 176 -17.11 -20.48 -12.95
N ASN A 177 -16.92 -20.01 -11.72
CA ASN A 177 -17.60 -20.54 -10.54
C ASN A 177 -19.10 -20.22 -10.53
N SER A 178 -19.55 -19.13 -11.18
CA SER A 178 -20.97 -18.81 -11.32
C SER A 178 -21.74 -19.82 -12.18
N PHE A 179 -21.03 -20.60 -13.00
CA PHE A 179 -21.65 -21.71 -13.79
C PHE A 179 -21.70 -23.03 -13.03
N GLU A 180 -20.89 -23.21 -11.96
CA GLU A 180 -20.75 -24.50 -11.26
C GLU A 180 -21.31 -24.50 -9.83
N SER A 181 -21.44 -23.35 -9.16
CA SER A 181 -22.03 -23.29 -7.82
C SER A 181 -22.56 -21.90 -7.46
N GLU A 182 -23.82 -21.83 -7.04
CA GLU A 182 -24.49 -20.60 -6.57
C GLU A 182 -23.93 -20.03 -5.26
N ASN A 183 -22.96 -20.65 -4.61
CA ASN A 183 -22.57 -20.37 -3.21
C ASN A 183 -21.20 -19.74 -2.99
N ILE A 184 -20.30 -19.67 -3.98
CA ILE A 184 -18.97 -19.04 -3.81
C ILE A 184 -18.99 -17.61 -4.32
N LYS A 185 -19.01 -16.64 -3.39
CA LYS A 185 -19.02 -15.20 -3.72
C LYS A 185 -17.63 -14.62 -3.93
N THR A 186 -16.62 -15.13 -3.27
CA THR A 186 -15.24 -14.60 -3.34
C THR A 186 -14.22 -15.69 -2.97
N LEU A 187 -13.12 -15.72 -3.69
CA LEU A 187 -11.99 -16.61 -3.42
C LEU A 187 -10.76 -15.72 -3.06
N HIS A 188 -10.15 -15.99 -1.92
CA HIS A 188 -8.96 -15.26 -1.47
C HIS A 188 -7.75 -16.19 -1.43
N ARG A 189 -6.67 -15.80 -2.11
CA ARG A 189 -5.39 -16.49 -2.00
C ARG A 189 -4.60 -15.97 -0.81
N LEU A 190 -4.29 -16.85 0.11
CA LEU A 190 -3.49 -16.56 1.28
C LEU A 190 -2.10 -17.21 1.17
N VAL A 191 -1.10 -16.66 1.88
CA VAL A 191 0.25 -17.25 1.99
C VAL A 191 0.92 -17.48 0.64
N GLY A 192 0.90 -16.47 -0.25
CA GLY A 192 1.53 -16.60 -1.57
C GLY A 192 0.91 -17.70 -2.47
N GLY A 193 -0.39 -17.95 -2.34
CA GLY A 193 -1.13 -18.92 -3.14
C GLY A 193 -1.08 -20.36 -2.65
N ARG A 194 -0.62 -20.59 -1.42
CA ARG A 194 -0.60 -21.92 -0.79
C ARG A 194 -1.92 -22.35 -0.16
N VAL A 195 -2.81 -21.39 0.08
CA VAL A 195 -4.15 -21.60 0.64
C VAL A 195 -5.14 -20.76 -0.14
N GLU A 196 -6.21 -21.39 -0.60
CA GLU A 196 -7.37 -20.78 -1.29
C GLU A 196 -8.62 -20.90 -0.45
#